data_15944457e94e580ffbbfa6817355c192
#
_entry.id   15944457e94e580ffbbfa6817355c192
#
_cell.length_a   1.000
_cell.length_b   1.000
_cell.length_c   1.000
_cell.angle_alpha   90.00
_cell.angle_beta   90.00
_cell.angle_gamma   90.00
#
_symmetry.space_group_name_H-M   'P 1'
#
loop_
_entity.id
_entity.type
_entity.pdbx_description
1 polymer ?
#
loop_
_entity_poly.entity_id
_entity_poly.type
_entity_poly.pdbx_seq_one_letter_code
_entity_poly.pdbx_strand_id
1 'polypeptide(L)'
;MKLQGNGAVNLESGREYPLKHGFLAFLGEADAEGSNKKYLELYNRIARFYRLSNKAYFALKFGGERSYREQFLSSLELHGGDRLLETSVGSGDNFPYLGVQAELYGLDISSGMLKQAVRNLRRWKLKGHLFQGQAEKLPFRDNVFDCVYHVGGINYFSDPGAAVLEMIRVAKPGTRLMIADETEKLVKGTYGKVPVVKGYFQQGEELPGVLGLIPHNMLEIGYKEVCKGLMYCITFRKP
;
A
#
# COMPACT_ATOMS: atom_id res chain seq x y z
N MET A 1 -6.58 -21.12 5.45
CA MET A 1 -7.60 -20.33 6.14
C MET A 1 -8.98 -20.74 5.63
N LYS A 2 -10.00 -20.82 6.48
CA LYS A 2 -11.38 -21.13 6.09
C LYS A 2 -12.28 -19.96 6.46
N LEU A 3 -13.10 -19.49 5.53
CA LEU A 3 -14.13 -18.49 5.83
C LEU A 3 -15.23 -19.17 6.68
N GLN A 4 -15.63 -18.53 7.77
CA GLN A 4 -16.63 -19.06 8.69
C GLN A 4 -17.47 -17.92 9.27
N GLY A 5 -18.76 -17.89 8.94
CA GLY A 5 -19.69 -16.84 9.43
C GLY A 5 -19.19 -15.44 9.14
N ASN A 6 -18.94 -14.66 10.19
CA ASN A 6 -18.50 -13.26 10.13
C ASN A 6 -16.96 -13.10 10.17
N GLY A 7 -16.18 -14.05 9.67
CA GLY A 7 -14.73 -13.96 9.73
C GLY A 7 -14.00 -15.07 8.99
N ALA A 8 -12.75 -15.31 9.37
CA ALA A 8 -11.93 -16.40 8.90
C ALA A 8 -11.20 -17.06 10.06
N VAL A 9 -10.97 -18.37 9.97
CA VAL A 9 -10.23 -19.15 10.96
C VAL A 9 -8.96 -19.70 10.32
N ASN A 10 -7.84 -19.55 11.00
CA ASN A 10 -6.61 -20.25 10.63
C ASN A 10 -6.74 -21.71 11.07
N LEU A 11 -6.69 -22.64 10.13
CA LEU A 11 -6.91 -24.07 10.41
C LEU A 11 -5.78 -24.73 11.20
N GLU A 12 -4.58 -24.14 11.20
CA GLU A 12 -3.41 -24.68 11.93
C GLU A 12 -3.37 -24.18 13.38
N SER A 13 -3.61 -22.87 13.59
CA SER A 13 -3.52 -22.27 14.92
C SER A 13 -4.88 -22.11 15.63
N GLY A 14 -5.99 -22.35 14.94
CA GLY A 14 -7.35 -22.08 15.46
C GLY A 14 -7.67 -20.60 15.65
N ARG A 15 -6.75 -19.68 15.32
CA ARG A 15 -6.95 -18.24 15.52
C ARG A 15 -8.05 -17.72 14.61
N GLU A 16 -8.99 -16.99 15.20
CA GLU A 16 -10.09 -16.36 14.49
C GLU A 16 -9.76 -14.92 14.11
N TYR A 17 -10.17 -14.52 12.90
CA TYR A 17 -10.00 -13.18 12.36
C TYR A 17 -11.37 -12.62 11.98
N PRO A 18 -11.86 -11.63 12.70
CA PRO A 18 -13.20 -11.11 12.46
C PRO A 18 -13.29 -10.31 11.17
N LEU A 19 -14.41 -10.46 10.46
CA LEU A 19 -14.80 -9.55 9.39
C LEU A 19 -15.42 -8.30 10.01
N LYS A 20 -14.67 -7.20 10.03
CA LYS A 20 -15.12 -5.91 10.58
C LYS A 20 -15.33 -4.91 9.46
N HIS A 21 -16.51 -4.29 9.39
CA HIS A 21 -16.82 -3.21 8.44
C HIS A 21 -16.52 -3.54 6.94
N GLY A 22 -16.46 -4.82 6.57
CA GLY A 22 -16.20 -5.26 5.20
C GLY A 22 -14.73 -5.58 4.89
N PHE A 23 -13.86 -5.70 5.91
CA PHE A 23 -12.49 -6.20 5.79
C PHE A 23 -12.16 -7.20 6.89
N LEU A 24 -11.24 -8.13 6.61
CA LEU A 24 -10.72 -9.09 7.60
C LEU A 24 -9.64 -8.43 8.45
N ALA A 25 -9.76 -8.50 9.77
CA ALA A 25 -8.81 -7.91 10.70
C ALA A 25 -7.81 -8.96 11.21
N PHE A 26 -6.60 -8.96 10.65
CA PHE A 26 -5.47 -9.79 11.11
C PHE A 26 -4.68 -9.14 12.25
N LEU A 27 -4.81 -7.83 12.42
CA LEU A 27 -4.14 -7.03 13.41
C LEU A 27 -5.17 -6.30 14.26
N GLY A 28 -5.00 -6.31 15.59
CA GLY A 28 -5.66 -5.36 16.47
C GLY A 28 -4.91 -4.02 16.47
N GLU A 29 -5.59 -2.93 16.74
CA GLU A 29 -4.91 -1.61 16.84
C GLU A 29 -3.86 -1.59 17.96
N ALA A 30 -4.04 -2.42 19.00
CA ALA A 30 -3.11 -2.59 20.11
C ALA A 30 -1.81 -3.34 19.73
N ASP A 31 -1.81 -4.05 18.61
CA ASP A 31 -0.66 -4.87 18.19
C ASP A 31 0.36 -4.08 17.35
N ALA A 32 0.06 -2.81 17.01
CA ALA A 32 0.97 -1.95 16.28
C ALA A 32 1.98 -1.29 17.24
N GLU A 33 3.26 -1.32 16.87
CA GLU A 33 4.37 -0.77 17.65
C GLU A 33 5.20 0.21 16.82
N GLY A 34 6.06 0.99 17.48
CA GLY A 34 7.04 1.87 16.84
C GLY A 34 6.42 2.87 15.86
N SER A 35 7.05 3.02 14.70
CA SER A 35 6.60 3.90 13.61
C SER A 35 5.22 3.49 13.11
N ASN A 36 4.93 2.20 13.01
CA ASN A 36 3.64 1.69 12.56
C ASN A 36 2.49 2.17 13.45
N LYS A 37 2.67 2.25 14.76
CA LYS A 37 1.66 2.81 15.69
C LYS A 37 1.45 4.30 15.46
N LYS A 38 2.53 5.05 15.34
CA LYS A 38 2.51 6.50 15.08
C LYS A 38 1.71 6.84 13.83
N TYR A 39 1.98 6.13 12.72
CA TYR A 39 1.30 6.37 11.44
C TYR A 39 -0.11 5.78 11.38
N LEU A 40 -0.39 4.67 12.07
CA LEU A 40 -1.74 4.16 12.27
C LEU A 40 -2.66 5.23 12.88
N GLU A 41 -2.23 5.87 13.96
CA GLU A 41 -2.98 6.94 14.63
C GLU A 41 -3.20 8.14 13.71
N LEU A 42 -2.16 8.57 12.98
CA LEU A 42 -2.26 9.66 12.01
C LEU A 42 -3.29 9.34 10.93
N TYR A 43 -3.15 8.20 10.25
CA TYR A 43 -4.03 7.84 9.13
C TYR A 43 -5.47 7.58 9.57
N ASN A 44 -5.71 7.01 10.75
CA ASN A 44 -7.05 6.90 11.32
C ASN A 44 -7.69 8.29 11.54
N ARG A 45 -6.91 9.27 11.98
CA ARG A 45 -7.38 10.64 12.23
C ARG A 45 -7.70 11.39 10.95
N ILE A 46 -6.84 11.30 9.93
CA ILE A 46 -7.00 12.06 8.68
C ILE A 46 -7.85 11.36 7.62
N ALA A 47 -8.13 10.05 7.77
CA ALA A 47 -8.82 9.22 6.77
C ALA A 47 -10.07 9.87 6.18
N ARG A 48 -10.81 10.62 6.99
CA ARG A 48 -12.08 11.25 6.61
C ARG A 48 -11.91 12.34 5.54
N PHE A 49 -10.78 13.07 5.59
CA PHE A 49 -10.49 14.21 4.71
C PHE A 49 -9.42 13.90 3.68
N TYR A 50 -8.73 12.79 3.83
CA TYR A 50 -7.56 12.40 3.03
C TYR A 50 -7.83 12.47 1.52
N ARG A 51 -8.94 11.88 1.07
CA ARG A 51 -9.28 11.85 -0.35
C ARG A 51 -9.60 13.22 -0.93
N LEU A 52 -10.31 14.06 -0.19
CA LEU A 52 -10.71 15.38 -0.69
C LEU A 52 -9.50 16.30 -0.86
N SER A 53 -8.58 16.31 0.12
CA SER A 53 -7.35 17.10 0.05
C SER A 53 -6.44 16.63 -1.08
N ASN A 54 -6.28 15.31 -1.26
CA ASN A 54 -5.45 14.75 -2.34
C ASN A 54 -6.03 15.05 -3.71
N LYS A 55 -7.35 14.96 -3.89
CA LYS A 55 -7.99 15.25 -5.17
C LYS A 55 -7.72 16.69 -5.63
N ALA A 56 -7.87 17.67 -4.74
CA ALA A 56 -7.55 19.06 -5.03
C ALA A 56 -6.06 19.26 -5.36
N TYR A 57 -5.17 18.67 -4.57
CA TYR A 57 -3.73 18.72 -4.79
C TYR A 57 -3.32 18.14 -6.14
N PHE A 58 -3.82 16.94 -6.50
CA PHE A 58 -3.49 16.31 -7.77
C PHE A 58 -4.06 17.03 -8.98
N ALA A 59 -5.26 17.61 -8.86
CA ALA A 59 -5.84 18.43 -9.92
C ALA A 59 -4.98 19.66 -10.24
N LEU A 60 -4.52 20.37 -9.21
CA LEU A 60 -3.71 21.57 -9.37
C LEU A 60 -2.28 21.28 -9.86
N LYS A 61 -1.67 20.19 -9.39
CA LYS A 61 -0.24 19.95 -9.62
C LYS A 61 0.07 19.02 -10.78
N PHE A 62 -0.82 18.06 -11.09
CA PHE A 62 -0.58 16.99 -12.06
C PHE A 62 -1.65 16.89 -13.15
N GLY A 63 -2.64 17.78 -13.18
CA GLY A 63 -3.74 17.68 -14.13
C GLY A 63 -4.78 16.61 -13.79
N GLY A 64 -4.73 16.06 -12.57
CA GLY A 64 -5.69 15.11 -12.05
C GLY A 64 -5.09 13.81 -11.51
N GLU A 65 -5.93 13.04 -10.83
CA GLU A 65 -5.53 11.78 -10.21
C GLU A 65 -5.05 10.73 -11.23
N ARG A 66 -5.69 10.64 -12.39
CA ARG A 66 -5.31 9.71 -13.46
C ARG A 66 -3.88 9.99 -13.93
N SER A 67 -3.59 11.22 -14.35
CA SER A 67 -2.27 11.62 -14.85
C SER A 67 -1.16 11.44 -13.80
N TYR A 68 -1.49 11.61 -12.51
CA TYR A 68 -0.57 11.34 -11.42
C TYR A 68 -0.27 9.83 -11.30
N ARG A 69 -1.31 8.99 -11.25
CA ARG A 69 -1.18 7.55 -10.96
C ARG A 69 -0.61 6.76 -12.14
N GLU A 70 -0.95 7.13 -13.38
CA GLU A 70 -0.42 6.48 -14.57
C GLU A 70 1.10 6.55 -14.68
N GLN A 71 1.76 7.54 -14.07
CA GLN A 71 3.22 7.67 -14.10
C GLN A 71 3.95 6.52 -13.41
N PHE A 72 3.33 5.84 -12.45
CA PHE A 72 3.91 4.66 -11.79
C PHE A 72 3.11 3.39 -12.06
N LEU A 73 1.76 3.43 -12.09
CA LEU A 73 0.95 2.23 -12.36
C LEU A 73 1.20 1.62 -13.74
N SER A 74 1.59 2.44 -14.74
CA SER A 74 2.00 1.94 -16.07
C SER A 74 3.24 1.04 -16.04
N SER A 75 3.95 0.97 -14.91
CA SER A 75 5.09 0.06 -14.72
C SER A 75 4.67 -1.35 -14.32
N LEU A 76 3.39 -1.55 -13.98
CA LEU A 76 2.84 -2.86 -13.65
C LEU A 76 2.57 -3.65 -14.93
N GLU A 77 2.87 -4.94 -14.90
CA GLU A 77 2.50 -5.90 -15.94
C GLU A 77 1.22 -6.62 -15.47
N LEU A 78 0.07 -6.20 -16.01
CA LEU A 78 -1.24 -6.67 -15.56
C LEU A 78 -1.99 -7.39 -16.68
N HIS A 79 -2.57 -8.54 -16.35
CA HIS A 79 -3.40 -9.31 -17.24
C HIS A 79 -4.81 -9.52 -16.64
N GLY A 80 -5.77 -9.80 -17.49
CA GLY A 80 -7.13 -10.10 -17.02
C GLY A 80 -7.17 -11.38 -16.18
N GLY A 81 -7.77 -11.28 -14.98
CA GLY A 81 -7.86 -12.41 -14.04
C GLY A 81 -6.71 -12.51 -13.04
N ASP A 82 -5.69 -11.65 -13.14
CA ASP A 82 -4.58 -11.62 -12.18
C ASP A 82 -5.07 -11.38 -10.75
N ARG A 83 -4.43 -12.03 -9.78
CA ARG A 83 -4.52 -11.69 -8.36
C ARG A 83 -3.52 -10.60 -8.04
N LEU A 84 -4.03 -9.45 -7.71
CA LEU A 84 -3.23 -8.26 -7.50
C LEU A 84 -3.30 -7.81 -6.03
N LEU A 85 -2.14 -7.68 -5.39
CA LEU A 85 -2.02 -7.18 -4.02
C LEU A 85 -1.42 -5.77 -4.01
N GLU A 86 -2.14 -4.83 -3.40
CA GLU A 86 -1.60 -3.55 -2.96
C GLU A 86 -1.32 -3.59 -1.46
N THR A 87 -0.07 -3.42 -1.07
CA THR A 87 0.33 -3.22 0.32
C THR A 87 0.24 -1.72 0.65
N SER A 88 -0.35 -1.36 1.81
CA SER A 88 -0.73 0.02 2.16
C SER A 88 -1.77 0.61 1.19
N VAL A 89 -2.86 -0.13 0.98
CA VAL A 89 -3.91 0.23 0.02
C VAL A 89 -4.60 1.56 0.35
N GLY A 90 -4.50 2.03 1.58
CA GLY A 90 -5.14 3.25 2.03
C GLY A 90 -6.65 3.24 1.78
N SER A 91 -7.13 4.25 1.08
CA SER A 91 -8.54 4.36 0.65
C SER A 91 -8.85 3.65 -0.68
N GLY A 92 -7.92 2.87 -1.24
CA GLY A 92 -8.08 2.09 -2.46
C GLY A 92 -8.03 2.93 -3.75
N ASP A 93 -7.46 4.12 -3.69
CA ASP A 93 -7.55 5.12 -4.76
C ASP A 93 -6.77 4.73 -6.03
N ASN A 94 -5.91 3.70 -6.00
CA ASN A 94 -5.20 3.19 -7.18
C ASN A 94 -6.08 2.24 -8.01
N PHE A 95 -6.97 1.48 -7.38
CA PHE A 95 -7.76 0.43 -8.04
C PHE A 95 -8.54 0.88 -9.28
N PRO A 96 -9.19 2.07 -9.33
CA PRO A 96 -9.90 2.52 -10.51
C PRO A 96 -9.02 2.78 -11.75
N TYR A 97 -7.70 2.84 -11.56
CA TYR A 97 -6.74 3.23 -12.63
C TYR A 97 -5.90 2.07 -13.15
N LEU A 98 -6.15 0.84 -12.67
CA LEU A 98 -5.36 -0.34 -13.08
C LEU A 98 -5.63 -0.78 -14.52
N GLY A 99 -6.76 -0.42 -15.11
CA GLY A 99 -7.06 -0.63 -16.53
C GLY A 99 -7.41 -2.07 -16.93
N VAL A 100 -7.42 -3.02 -15.99
CA VAL A 100 -7.71 -4.43 -16.22
C VAL A 100 -8.72 -4.97 -15.21
N GLN A 101 -9.41 -6.05 -15.56
CA GLN A 101 -10.22 -6.80 -14.60
C GLN A 101 -9.31 -7.80 -13.87
N ALA A 102 -9.01 -7.50 -12.62
CA ALA A 102 -8.19 -8.32 -11.73
C ALA A 102 -8.94 -8.64 -10.44
N GLU A 103 -8.52 -9.69 -9.73
CA GLU A 103 -8.93 -9.94 -8.36
C GLU A 103 -8.12 -9.00 -7.44
N LEU A 104 -8.79 -7.99 -6.89
CA LEU A 104 -8.15 -6.94 -6.10
C LEU A 104 -8.03 -7.36 -4.64
N TYR A 105 -6.82 -7.30 -4.13
CA TYR A 105 -6.50 -7.50 -2.71
C TYR A 105 -5.79 -6.25 -2.20
N GLY A 106 -6.24 -5.73 -1.06
CA GLY A 106 -5.65 -4.56 -0.45
C GLY A 106 -5.40 -4.79 1.04
N LEU A 107 -4.19 -4.49 1.50
CA LEU A 107 -3.86 -4.54 2.92
C LEU A 107 -3.48 -3.15 3.41
N ASP A 108 -3.96 -2.79 4.59
CA ASP A 108 -3.56 -1.55 5.27
C ASP A 108 -3.58 -1.75 6.79
N ILE A 109 -2.75 -1.01 7.48
CA ILE A 109 -2.72 -1.04 8.95
C ILE A 109 -3.88 -0.24 9.54
N SER A 110 -4.34 0.81 8.87
CA SER A 110 -5.35 1.75 9.34
C SER A 110 -6.77 1.25 9.07
N SER A 111 -7.51 0.94 10.14
CA SER A 111 -8.94 0.61 10.04
C SER A 111 -9.76 1.80 9.51
N GLY A 112 -9.32 3.03 9.77
CA GLY A 112 -9.94 4.24 9.25
C GLY A 112 -9.84 4.34 7.72
N MET A 113 -8.65 4.06 7.16
CA MET A 113 -8.42 4.03 5.72
C MET A 113 -9.20 2.89 5.05
N LEU A 114 -9.19 1.70 5.63
CA LEU A 114 -9.94 0.55 5.10
C LEU A 114 -11.46 0.78 5.07
N LYS A 115 -12.03 1.48 6.07
CA LYS A 115 -13.43 1.90 6.04
C LYS A 115 -13.73 2.82 4.85
N GLN A 116 -12.79 3.69 4.48
CA GLN A 116 -12.93 4.51 3.28
C GLN A 116 -12.77 3.65 2.00
N ALA A 117 -11.82 2.71 1.97
CA ALA A 117 -11.63 1.79 0.85
C ALA A 117 -12.92 0.99 0.56
N VAL A 118 -13.57 0.43 1.58
CA VAL A 118 -14.87 -0.26 1.43
C VAL A 118 -15.93 0.63 0.80
N ARG A 119 -16.04 1.89 1.25
CA ARG A 119 -16.99 2.86 0.69
C ARG A 119 -16.66 3.19 -0.77
N ASN A 120 -15.38 3.38 -1.06
CA ASN A 120 -14.89 3.72 -2.39
C ASN A 120 -15.10 2.58 -3.38
N LEU A 121 -14.76 1.34 -3.01
CA LEU A 121 -15.02 0.16 -3.84
C LEU A 121 -16.50 0.04 -4.21
N ARG A 122 -17.40 0.21 -3.24
CA ARG A 122 -18.85 0.22 -3.51
C ARG A 122 -19.25 1.33 -4.48
N ARG A 123 -18.73 2.55 -4.27
CA ARG A 123 -19.00 3.72 -5.13
C ARG A 123 -18.52 3.50 -6.57
N TRP A 124 -17.36 2.87 -6.74
CA TRP A 124 -16.78 2.57 -8.06
C TRP A 124 -17.31 1.29 -8.68
N LYS A 125 -18.18 0.56 -7.95
CA LYS A 125 -18.69 -0.75 -8.36
C LYS A 125 -17.56 -1.77 -8.59
N LEU A 126 -16.47 -1.65 -7.85
CA LEU A 126 -15.35 -2.58 -7.85
C LEU A 126 -15.52 -3.62 -6.75
N LYS A 127 -15.11 -4.86 -7.05
CA LYS A 127 -15.00 -5.93 -6.06
C LYS A 127 -13.54 -6.04 -5.61
N GLY A 128 -13.32 -6.19 -4.32
CA GLY A 128 -11.98 -6.36 -3.77
C GLY A 128 -12.03 -6.91 -2.36
N HIS A 129 -10.96 -7.58 -1.98
CA HIS A 129 -10.75 -8.17 -0.66
C HIS A 129 -9.82 -7.26 0.15
N LEU A 130 -10.30 -6.77 1.28
CA LEU A 130 -9.56 -5.85 2.12
C LEU A 130 -9.17 -6.50 3.44
N PHE A 131 -7.94 -6.20 3.89
CA PHE A 131 -7.32 -6.82 5.05
C PHE A 131 -6.68 -5.77 5.95
N GLN A 132 -6.92 -5.84 7.25
CA GLN A 132 -6.18 -5.04 8.22
C GLN A 132 -4.97 -5.86 8.69
N GLY A 133 -3.76 -5.32 8.46
CA GLY A 133 -2.51 -5.99 8.81
C GLY A 133 -1.30 -5.10 8.59
N GLN A 134 -0.13 -5.60 8.95
CA GLN A 134 1.16 -4.98 8.70
C GLN A 134 1.79 -5.56 7.43
N ALA A 135 2.42 -4.70 6.61
CA ALA A 135 3.10 -5.13 5.40
C ALA A 135 4.36 -5.94 5.68
N GLU A 136 4.95 -5.75 6.85
CA GLU A 136 6.09 -6.51 7.36
C GLU A 136 5.75 -7.96 7.74
N LYS A 137 4.45 -8.31 7.76
CA LYS A 137 3.97 -9.67 8.09
C LYS A 137 2.65 -9.92 7.37
N LEU A 138 2.72 -10.19 6.07
CA LEU A 138 1.55 -10.40 5.23
C LEU A 138 0.82 -11.72 5.58
N PRO A 139 -0.50 -11.71 5.77
CA PRO A 139 -1.28 -12.90 6.14
C PRO A 139 -1.58 -13.83 4.96
N PHE A 140 -0.71 -13.87 3.97
CA PHE A 140 -0.87 -14.64 2.74
C PHE A 140 0.20 -15.73 2.65
N ARG A 141 -0.12 -16.81 1.93
CA ARG A 141 0.84 -17.86 1.58
C ARG A 141 1.86 -17.35 0.57
N ASP A 142 2.96 -18.06 0.44
CA ASP A 142 3.95 -17.83 -0.59
C ASP A 142 3.38 -18.05 -1.99
N ASN A 143 3.86 -17.27 -2.97
CA ASN A 143 3.57 -17.47 -4.38
C ASN A 143 2.07 -17.44 -4.74
N VAL A 144 1.31 -16.50 -4.20
CA VAL A 144 -0.16 -16.39 -4.41
C VAL A 144 -0.50 -15.35 -5.47
N PHE A 145 0.24 -14.24 -5.52
CA PHE A 145 -0.14 -13.08 -6.32
C PHE A 145 0.61 -13.00 -7.65
N ASP A 146 -0.12 -12.64 -8.70
CA ASP A 146 0.39 -12.41 -10.04
C ASP A 146 0.98 -11.01 -10.19
N CYS A 147 0.57 -10.06 -9.35
CA CYS A 147 1.12 -8.73 -9.24
C CYS A 147 1.14 -8.28 -7.77
N VAL A 148 2.24 -7.71 -7.30
CA VAL A 148 2.37 -7.13 -5.96
C VAL A 148 2.97 -5.74 -6.08
N TYR A 149 2.28 -4.76 -5.51
CA TYR A 149 2.79 -3.40 -5.55
C TYR A 149 2.51 -2.62 -4.26
N HIS A 150 3.26 -1.55 -4.08
CA HIS A 150 3.16 -0.62 -2.96
C HIS A 150 3.16 0.82 -3.49
N VAL A 151 2.29 1.67 -2.93
CA VAL A 151 2.29 3.10 -3.25
C VAL A 151 2.09 3.93 -1.99
N GLY A 152 3.15 4.59 -1.57
CA GLY A 152 3.16 5.53 -0.46
C GLY A 152 3.21 4.88 0.92
N GLY A 153 4.15 5.31 1.75
CA GLY A 153 4.24 4.96 3.16
C GLY A 153 5.34 4.00 3.56
N ILE A 154 6.03 3.32 2.62
CA ILE A 154 7.11 2.38 2.98
C ILE A 154 8.28 3.08 3.69
N ASN A 155 8.51 4.35 3.38
CA ASN A 155 9.51 5.19 4.04
C ASN A 155 9.28 5.33 5.56
N TYR A 156 8.08 5.03 6.03
CA TYR A 156 7.65 5.24 7.42
C TYR A 156 7.32 3.95 8.16
N PHE A 157 7.55 2.79 7.54
CA PHE A 157 7.37 1.49 8.19
C PHE A 157 8.38 1.29 9.31
N SER A 158 8.04 0.46 10.29
CA SER A 158 8.98 0.07 11.35
C SER A 158 10.15 -0.74 10.80
N ASP A 159 9.89 -1.60 9.82
CA ASP A 159 10.88 -2.39 9.09
C ASP A 159 10.54 -2.45 7.59
N PRO A 160 10.97 -1.48 6.79
CA PRO A 160 10.73 -1.49 5.36
C PRO A 160 11.41 -2.67 4.62
N GLY A 161 12.52 -3.19 5.16
CA GLY A 161 13.19 -4.37 4.61
C GLY A 161 12.33 -5.63 4.74
N ALA A 162 11.75 -5.86 5.91
CA ALA A 162 10.80 -6.96 6.12
C ALA A 162 9.59 -6.84 5.18
N ALA A 163 9.06 -5.63 4.98
CA ALA A 163 7.94 -5.42 4.06
C ALA A 163 8.30 -5.77 2.61
N VAL A 164 9.48 -5.39 2.13
CA VAL A 164 9.99 -5.77 0.80
C VAL A 164 10.10 -7.29 0.68
N LEU A 165 10.67 -7.98 1.67
CA LEU A 165 10.80 -9.44 1.67
C LEU A 165 9.43 -10.14 1.66
N GLU A 166 8.46 -9.64 2.39
CA GLU A 166 7.09 -10.16 2.40
C GLU A 166 6.39 -9.97 1.03
N MET A 167 6.56 -8.79 0.40
CA MET A 167 6.06 -8.58 -0.97
C MET A 167 6.64 -9.61 -1.94
N ILE A 168 7.96 -9.87 -1.86
CA ILE A 168 8.64 -10.89 -2.68
C ILE A 168 8.13 -12.29 -2.35
N ARG A 169 7.95 -12.62 -1.06
CA ARG A 169 7.48 -13.95 -0.63
C ARG A 169 6.13 -14.29 -1.21
N VAL A 170 5.18 -13.38 -1.15
CA VAL A 170 3.80 -13.62 -1.59
C VAL A 170 3.60 -13.54 -3.10
N ALA A 171 4.52 -12.91 -3.83
CA ALA A 171 4.54 -12.86 -5.28
C ALA A 171 4.91 -14.23 -5.86
N LYS A 172 4.30 -14.64 -6.98
CA LYS A 172 4.68 -15.84 -7.72
C LYS A 172 6.08 -15.66 -8.36
N PRO A 173 6.82 -16.75 -8.68
CA PRO A 173 7.99 -16.66 -9.54
C PRO A 173 7.66 -15.98 -10.87
N GLY A 174 8.59 -15.18 -11.39
CA GLY A 174 8.39 -14.40 -12.61
C GLY A 174 7.57 -13.10 -12.44
N THR A 175 6.97 -12.88 -11.29
CA THR A 175 6.15 -11.67 -11.03
C THR A 175 7.01 -10.40 -11.04
N ARG A 176 6.53 -9.37 -11.73
CA ARG A 176 7.07 -8.01 -11.61
C ARG A 176 6.44 -7.30 -10.42
N LEU A 177 7.28 -6.80 -9.52
CA LEU A 177 6.88 -6.03 -8.35
C LEU A 177 7.16 -4.54 -8.58
N MET A 178 6.41 -3.68 -7.91
CA MET A 178 6.62 -2.23 -7.96
C MET A 178 6.49 -1.60 -6.57
N ILE A 179 7.39 -0.67 -6.27
CA ILE A 179 7.32 0.21 -5.09
C ILE A 179 7.42 1.64 -5.59
N ALA A 180 6.39 2.43 -5.34
CA ALA A 180 6.42 3.87 -5.59
C ALA A 180 6.18 4.62 -4.28
N ASP A 181 7.08 5.55 -3.94
CA ASP A 181 6.93 6.33 -2.71
C ASP A 181 7.51 7.73 -2.87
N GLU A 182 7.39 8.52 -1.85
CA GLU A 182 7.73 9.92 -1.80
C GLU A 182 9.25 10.13 -1.75
N THR A 183 9.73 11.12 -2.49
CA THR A 183 11.10 11.59 -2.37
C THR A 183 11.22 12.60 -1.22
N GLU A 184 12.42 12.81 -0.71
CA GLU A 184 12.72 13.87 0.26
C GLU A 184 12.23 15.25 -0.19
N LYS A 185 12.25 15.51 -1.50
CA LYS A 185 11.76 16.75 -2.10
C LYS A 185 10.28 17.00 -1.81
N LEU A 186 9.45 15.93 -1.84
CA LEU A 186 8.03 16.05 -1.46
C LEU A 186 7.88 16.24 0.05
N VAL A 187 8.56 15.44 0.85
CA VAL A 187 8.46 15.47 2.32
C VAL A 187 8.88 16.85 2.85
N LYS A 188 10.07 17.33 2.48
CA LYS A 188 10.59 18.65 2.90
C LYS A 188 9.75 19.80 2.35
N GLY A 189 9.26 19.69 1.10
CA GLY A 189 8.52 20.77 0.42
C GLY A 189 7.05 20.90 0.82
N THR A 190 6.41 19.85 1.29
CA THR A 190 4.96 19.80 1.51
C THR A 190 4.58 19.50 2.95
N TYR A 191 5.03 18.37 3.52
CA TYR A 191 4.56 17.92 4.84
C TYR A 191 5.02 18.81 5.98
N GLY A 192 6.22 19.39 5.89
CA GLY A 192 6.71 20.35 6.88
C GLY A 192 5.90 21.65 6.97
N LYS A 193 5.01 21.92 5.98
CA LYS A 193 4.16 23.12 5.92
C LYS A 193 2.71 22.86 6.34
N VAL A 194 2.29 21.60 6.48
CA VAL A 194 0.91 21.24 6.82
C VAL A 194 0.81 21.00 8.34
N PRO A 195 0.09 21.87 9.10
CA PRO A 195 0.08 21.82 10.56
C PRO A 195 -0.32 20.46 11.16
N VAL A 196 -1.30 19.78 10.54
CA VAL A 196 -1.83 18.50 11.03
C VAL A 196 -0.82 17.36 10.92
N VAL A 197 0.09 17.42 9.94
CA VAL A 197 1.05 16.34 9.66
C VAL A 197 2.48 16.68 10.05
N LYS A 198 2.80 17.98 10.23
CA LYS A 198 4.14 18.46 10.54
C LYS A 198 4.80 17.74 11.74
N GLY A 199 4.02 17.43 12.79
CA GLY A 199 4.53 16.73 13.97
C GLY A 199 4.85 15.24 13.79
N TYR A 200 4.41 14.67 12.68
CA TYR A 200 4.64 13.25 12.35
C TYR A 200 5.87 13.06 11.45
N PHE A 201 6.20 14.05 10.63
CA PHE A 201 7.34 14.03 9.71
C PHE A 201 8.46 14.90 10.30
N GLN A 202 9.48 14.30 10.88
CA GLN A 202 10.58 15.04 11.48
C GLN A 202 11.46 15.67 10.39
N GLN A 203 11.80 16.95 10.56
CA GLN A 203 12.75 17.60 9.66
C GLN A 203 14.15 17.01 9.92
N GLY A 204 14.73 16.38 8.88
CA GLY A 204 16.10 15.84 8.94
C GLY A 204 16.18 14.32 9.06
N GLU A 205 15.08 13.59 9.17
CA GLU A 205 15.12 12.14 8.97
C GLU A 205 15.47 11.85 7.49
N GLU A 206 16.58 11.16 7.26
CA GLU A 206 16.89 10.60 5.94
C GLU A 206 15.88 9.51 5.64
N LEU A 207 15.27 9.57 4.45
CA LEU A 207 14.38 8.50 4.00
C LEU A 207 15.20 7.23 3.77
N PRO A 208 14.69 6.06 4.17
CA PRO A 208 15.39 4.81 3.92
C PRO A 208 15.64 4.63 2.43
N GLY A 209 16.85 4.26 2.06
CA GLY A 209 17.20 3.96 0.68
C GLY A 209 16.54 2.67 0.22
N VAL A 210 15.23 2.69 -0.05
CA VAL A 210 14.42 1.49 -0.35
C VAL A 210 15.00 0.67 -1.50
N LEU A 211 15.66 1.31 -2.48
CA LEU A 211 16.37 0.59 -3.54
C LEU A 211 17.45 -0.36 -2.99
N GLY A 212 18.16 0.05 -1.94
CA GLY A 212 19.18 -0.78 -1.27
C GLY A 212 18.59 -1.96 -0.46
N LEU A 213 17.28 -1.99 -0.24
CA LEU A 213 16.59 -3.09 0.44
C LEU A 213 16.15 -4.20 -0.53
N ILE A 214 16.23 -3.96 -1.86
CA ILE A 214 15.89 -4.97 -2.86
C ILE A 214 17.02 -6.01 -2.90
N PRO A 215 16.73 -7.31 -2.68
CA PRO A 215 17.75 -8.35 -2.72
C PRO A 215 18.45 -8.43 -4.09
N HIS A 216 19.76 -8.62 -4.07
CA HIS A 216 20.59 -8.66 -5.29
C HIS A 216 20.24 -9.77 -6.28
N ASN A 217 19.57 -10.83 -5.82
CA ASN A 217 19.11 -11.93 -6.66
C ASN A 217 17.80 -11.63 -7.41
N MET A 218 17.19 -10.46 -7.22
CA MET A 218 16.05 -10.04 -8.04
C MET A 218 16.50 -9.64 -9.45
N LEU A 219 15.62 -9.86 -10.43
CA LEU A 219 15.89 -9.55 -11.84
C LEU A 219 15.31 -8.19 -12.21
N GLU A 220 15.81 -7.61 -13.31
CA GLU A 220 15.24 -6.38 -13.92
C GLU A 220 15.04 -5.23 -12.93
N ILE A 221 15.97 -5.03 -12.01
CA ILE A 221 15.87 -3.93 -11.03
C ILE A 221 16.00 -2.60 -11.77
N GLY A 222 14.96 -1.77 -11.66
CA GLY A 222 14.90 -0.45 -12.26
C GLY A 222 14.47 0.61 -11.25
N TYR A 223 15.01 1.81 -11.40
CA TYR A 223 14.65 3.00 -10.62
C TYR A 223 14.36 4.17 -11.55
N LYS A 224 13.30 4.90 -11.29
CA LYS A 224 13.01 6.18 -11.96
C LYS A 224 12.33 7.15 -11.01
N GLU A 225 12.62 8.43 -11.18
CA GLU A 225 11.81 9.47 -10.56
C GLU A 225 10.60 9.78 -11.43
N VAL A 226 9.46 9.96 -10.79
CA VAL A 226 8.17 10.27 -11.41
C VAL A 226 7.51 11.46 -10.70
N CYS A 227 6.39 11.92 -11.20
CA CYS A 227 5.63 13.01 -10.60
C CYS A 227 6.47 14.28 -10.40
N LYS A 228 7.27 14.67 -11.40
CA LYS A 228 8.19 15.83 -11.36
C LYS A 228 9.27 15.71 -10.28
N GLY A 229 9.74 14.49 -10.02
CA GLY A 229 10.73 14.20 -9.01
C GLY A 229 10.21 14.23 -7.57
N LEU A 230 8.89 14.16 -7.39
CA LEU A 230 8.27 14.12 -6.06
C LEU A 230 8.04 12.70 -5.55
N MET A 231 8.09 11.74 -6.45
CA MET A 231 8.05 10.32 -6.12
C MET A 231 9.14 9.57 -6.88
N TYR A 232 9.58 8.47 -6.32
CA TYR A 232 10.35 7.46 -7.02
C TYR A 232 9.46 6.25 -7.32
N CYS A 233 9.87 5.47 -8.32
CA CYS A 233 9.26 4.21 -8.68
C CYS A 233 10.37 3.19 -8.92
N ILE A 234 10.39 2.15 -8.09
CA ILE A 234 11.30 1.01 -8.18
C ILE A 234 10.51 -0.17 -8.75
N THR A 235 11.06 -0.85 -9.71
CA THR A 235 10.49 -2.09 -10.25
C THR A 235 11.55 -3.18 -10.20
N PHE A 236 11.14 -4.41 -9.97
CA PHE A 236 12.02 -5.58 -10.01
C PHE A 236 11.21 -6.83 -10.25
N ARG A 237 11.85 -7.92 -10.67
CA ARG A 237 11.19 -9.19 -10.96
C ARG A 237 11.70 -10.29 -10.03
N LYS A 238 10.77 -11.06 -9.45
CA LYS A 238 11.11 -12.27 -8.70
C LYS A 238 11.58 -13.34 -9.68
N PRO A 239 12.73 -14.01 -9.42
CA PRO A 239 13.20 -15.13 -10.24
C PRO A 239 12.20 -16.29 -10.29
#